data_43c1681b74947063b7f6fef0508699f3
#
_entry.id   43c1681b74947063b7f6fef0508699f3
#
_cell.length_a   1.000
_cell.length_b   1.000
_cell.length_c   1.000
_cell.angle_alpha   90.00
_cell.angle_beta   90.00
_cell.angle_gamma   90.00
#
_symmetry.space_group_name_H-M   'P 1'
#
loop_
_entity.id
_entity.type
_entity.pdbx_description
1 polymer ?
#
loop_
_entity_poly.entity_id
_entity_poly.type
_entity_poly.pdbx_seq_one_letter_code
_entity_poly.pdbx_strand_id
1 'polypeptide(L)'
;MACLRTFFRSSALLTVAIVAVTASARAEDLNDYPTVARADYVFGCMKANGETQELLQKCSCSIDVIASIIPYDRYVTTETILSMSQVTGPVGSEFRSTEQAKLAVQEFRRAQAEAEVRCF
;
A
#
# COMPACT_ATOMS: atom_id res chain seq x y z
N MET A 1 -34.60 -73.83 24.39
CA MET A 1 -33.15 -73.70 24.63
C MET A 1 -32.61 -72.71 23.59
N ALA A 2 -32.55 -71.45 23.88
CA ALA A 2 -32.17 -70.45 22.94
C ALA A 2 -31.13 -69.56 23.60
N CYS A 3 -29.94 -69.58 23.06
CA CYS A 3 -28.83 -68.76 23.51
C CYS A 3 -28.93 -67.40 22.85
N LEU A 4 -29.21 -66.40 23.66
CA LEU A 4 -29.30 -65.01 23.28
C LEU A 4 -27.87 -64.42 23.24
N ARG A 5 -27.33 -64.16 22.06
CA ARG A 5 -26.07 -63.42 21.90
C ARG A 5 -26.38 -61.98 21.57
N THR A 6 -26.21 -61.17 22.55
CA THR A 6 -26.23 -59.72 22.45
C THR A 6 -24.99 -59.22 21.71
N PHE A 7 -25.17 -58.73 20.48
CA PHE A 7 -24.14 -58.04 19.75
C PHE A 7 -24.10 -56.56 20.22
N PHE A 8 -23.10 -56.26 21.00
CA PHE A 8 -22.74 -54.87 21.30
C PHE A 8 -22.08 -54.25 20.07
N ARG A 9 -22.82 -53.46 19.31
CA ARG A 9 -22.28 -52.64 18.26
C ARG A 9 -21.74 -51.34 18.88
N SER A 10 -20.44 -51.29 19.13
CA SER A 10 -19.71 -50.08 19.41
C SER A 10 -19.72 -49.19 18.19
N SER A 11 -20.58 -48.18 18.20
CA SER A 11 -20.56 -47.09 17.24
C SER A 11 -19.45 -46.12 17.64
N ALA A 12 -18.28 -46.26 17.06
CA ALA A 12 -17.22 -45.29 17.15
C ALA A 12 -17.61 -44.05 16.31
N LEU A 13 -18.12 -43.05 17.00
CA LEU A 13 -18.33 -41.71 16.40
C LEU A 13 -16.96 -41.07 16.14
N LEU A 14 -16.53 -41.15 14.89
CA LEU A 14 -15.38 -40.41 14.39
C LEU A 14 -15.79 -38.93 14.26
N THR A 15 -15.54 -38.14 15.28
CA THR A 15 -15.62 -36.68 15.18
C THR A 15 -14.45 -36.18 14.38
N VAL A 16 -14.68 -35.94 13.10
CA VAL A 16 -13.76 -35.21 12.24
C VAL A 16 -13.80 -33.75 12.70
N ALA A 17 -12.81 -33.35 13.48
CA ALA A 17 -12.59 -31.94 13.81
C ALA A 17 -12.08 -31.25 12.51
N ILE A 18 -12.99 -30.56 11.84
CA ILE A 18 -12.63 -29.64 10.76
C ILE A 18 -11.94 -28.43 11.41
N VAL A 19 -10.63 -28.45 11.46
CA VAL A 19 -9.83 -27.27 11.79
C VAL A 19 -9.99 -26.32 10.62
N ALA A 20 -10.93 -25.37 10.75
CA ALA A 20 -11.00 -24.23 9.86
C ALA A 20 -9.76 -23.39 10.09
N VAL A 21 -8.73 -23.60 9.24
CA VAL A 21 -7.61 -22.69 9.12
C VAL A 21 -8.19 -21.40 8.53
N THR A 22 -8.59 -20.48 9.37
CA THR A 22 -8.85 -19.11 8.97
C THR A 22 -7.50 -18.54 8.56
N ALA A 23 -7.17 -18.63 7.28
CA ALA A 23 -6.15 -17.80 6.69
C ALA A 23 -6.63 -16.36 6.89
N SER A 24 -6.15 -15.72 7.96
CA SER A 24 -6.17 -14.27 8.06
C SER A 24 -5.38 -13.79 6.86
N ALA A 25 -6.07 -13.50 5.76
CA ALA A 25 -5.54 -12.64 4.75
C ALA A 25 -5.21 -11.35 5.52
N ARG A 26 -3.93 -11.17 5.87
CA ARG A 26 -3.43 -9.85 6.14
C ARG A 26 -3.74 -9.09 4.86
N ALA A 27 -4.77 -8.27 4.88
CA ALA A 27 -4.79 -7.08 4.09
C ALA A 27 -3.49 -6.40 4.50
N GLU A 28 -2.43 -6.56 3.72
CA GLU A 28 -1.27 -5.69 3.79
C GLU A 28 -1.89 -4.30 3.78
N ASP A 29 -1.58 -3.54 4.80
CA ASP A 29 -2.11 -2.20 4.99
C ASP A 29 -1.57 -1.36 3.83
N LEU A 30 -2.26 -1.44 2.68
CA LEU A 30 -2.02 -0.59 1.50
C LEU A 30 -2.26 0.89 1.84
N ASN A 31 -2.48 1.19 3.11
CA ASN A 31 -2.81 2.50 3.62
C ASN A 31 -1.96 2.86 4.85
N ASP A 32 -0.67 2.58 4.79
CA ASP A 32 0.31 2.83 5.85
C ASP A 32 0.76 4.30 5.95
N TYR A 33 0.25 5.18 5.06
CA TYR A 33 0.60 6.59 5.05
C TYR A 33 0.00 7.33 6.23
N PRO A 34 0.81 8.01 7.07
CA PRO A 34 0.31 8.88 8.12
C PRO A 34 -0.54 10.03 7.54
N THR A 35 -1.53 10.47 8.31
CA THR A 35 -2.39 11.60 7.90
C THR A 35 -1.59 12.85 7.54
N VAL A 36 -0.50 13.12 8.26
CA VAL A 36 0.36 14.29 7.98
C VAL A 36 1.00 14.19 6.59
N ALA A 37 1.47 13.02 6.18
CA ALA A 37 2.07 12.82 4.86
C ALA A 37 1.03 13.01 3.74
N ARG A 38 -0.21 12.52 3.95
CA ARG A 38 -1.32 12.77 3.02
C ARG A 38 -1.67 14.24 2.91
N ALA A 39 -1.78 14.92 4.05
CA ALA A 39 -2.09 16.34 4.09
C ALA A 39 -1.02 17.19 3.39
N ASP A 40 0.24 16.85 3.59
CA ASP A 40 1.38 17.53 2.96
C ASP A 40 1.36 17.37 1.43
N TYR A 41 1.13 16.13 0.95
CA TYR A 41 0.96 15.89 -0.48
C TYR A 41 -0.20 16.69 -1.08
N VAL A 42 -1.38 16.65 -0.43
CA VAL A 42 -2.57 17.39 -0.89
C VAL A 42 -2.30 18.88 -0.94
N PHE A 43 -1.63 19.42 0.09
CA PHE A 43 -1.23 20.83 0.12
C PHE A 43 -0.32 21.20 -1.06
N GLY A 44 0.74 20.41 -1.31
CA GLY A 44 1.65 20.63 -2.43
C GLY A 44 0.95 20.50 -3.79
N CYS A 45 0.09 19.50 -3.95
CA CYS A 45 -0.72 19.31 -5.15
C CYS A 45 -1.65 20.51 -5.43
N MET A 46 -2.36 21.00 -4.42
CA MET A 46 -3.23 22.17 -4.55
C MET A 46 -2.45 23.44 -4.85
N LYS A 47 -1.26 23.61 -4.27
CA LYS A 47 -0.39 24.76 -4.58
C LYS A 47 0.04 24.78 -6.06
N ALA A 48 0.26 23.60 -6.64
CA ALA A 48 0.67 23.49 -8.04
C ALA A 48 -0.49 23.64 -9.03
N ASN A 49 -1.72 23.22 -8.66
CA ASN A 49 -2.85 23.08 -9.59
C ASN A 49 -3.99 24.09 -9.31
N GLY A 50 -4.04 24.69 -8.12
CA GLY A 50 -5.07 25.64 -7.69
C GLY A 50 -5.76 25.23 -6.39
N GLU A 51 -6.24 26.21 -5.64
CA GLU A 51 -6.79 26.03 -4.29
C GLU A 51 -8.32 26.03 -4.31
N THR A 52 -8.92 25.09 -5.06
CA THR A 52 -10.38 24.94 -5.16
C THR A 52 -10.83 23.67 -4.43
N GLN A 53 -12.12 23.62 -4.08
CA GLN A 53 -12.73 22.42 -3.48
C GLN A 53 -12.65 21.21 -4.43
N GLU A 54 -12.76 21.41 -5.73
CA GLU A 54 -12.60 20.36 -6.73
C GLU A 54 -11.17 19.79 -6.70
N LEU A 55 -10.15 20.65 -6.66
CA LEU A 55 -8.76 20.22 -6.60
C LEU A 55 -8.40 19.59 -5.26
N LEU A 56 -9.02 20.00 -4.17
CA LEU A 56 -8.89 19.29 -2.89
C LEU A 56 -9.32 17.81 -3.05
N GLN A 57 -10.43 17.55 -3.70
CA GLN A 57 -10.91 16.18 -3.92
C GLN A 57 -9.99 15.41 -4.87
N LYS A 58 -9.56 16.00 -5.96
CA LYS A 58 -8.64 15.37 -6.93
C LYS A 58 -7.27 15.07 -6.32
N CYS A 59 -6.69 16.01 -5.59
CA CYS A 59 -5.41 15.82 -4.90
C CYS A 59 -5.50 14.77 -3.79
N SER A 60 -6.63 14.70 -3.07
CA SER A 60 -6.87 13.66 -2.07
C SER A 60 -6.99 12.27 -2.71
N CYS A 61 -7.75 12.16 -3.80
CA CYS A 61 -7.82 10.94 -4.61
C CYS A 61 -6.43 10.52 -5.09
N SER A 62 -5.62 11.47 -5.57
CA SER A 62 -4.28 11.19 -6.09
C SER A 62 -3.37 10.52 -5.05
N ILE A 63 -3.31 11.06 -3.84
CA ILE A 63 -2.47 10.44 -2.79
C ILE A 63 -3.02 9.08 -2.34
N ASP A 64 -4.33 8.86 -2.36
CA ASP A 64 -4.92 7.56 -2.05
C ASP A 64 -4.55 6.51 -3.11
N VAL A 65 -4.53 6.88 -4.39
CA VAL A 65 -4.06 6.00 -5.47
C VAL A 65 -2.57 5.70 -5.32
N ILE A 66 -1.74 6.71 -5.08
CA ILE A 66 -0.29 6.53 -4.87
C ILE A 66 -0.03 5.61 -3.69
N ALA A 67 -0.70 5.82 -2.55
CA ALA A 67 -0.57 5.00 -1.36
C ALA A 67 -1.04 3.55 -1.56
N SER A 68 -1.91 3.30 -2.54
CA SER A 68 -2.31 1.94 -2.91
C SER A 68 -1.28 1.20 -3.78
N ILE A 69 -0.28 1.90 -4.30
CA ILE A 69 0.72 1.36 -5.24
C ILE A 69 2.10 1.30 -4.59
N ILE A 70 2.48 2.33 -3.84
CA ILE A 70 3.80 2.48 -3.23
C ILE A 70 3.68 2.44 -1.71
N PRO A 71 4.40 1.54 -1.00
CA PRO A 71 4.49 1.55 0.45
C PRO A 71 5.08 2.86 0.98
N TYR A 72 4.71 3.26 2.19
CA TYR A 72 5.09 4.55 2.76
C TYR A 72 6.60 4.75 2.89
N ASP A 73 7.35 3.71 3.26
CA ASP A 73 8.82 3.76 3.34
C ASP A 73 9.47 4.09 1.99
N ARG A 74 8.92 3.55 0.90
CA ARG A 74 9.38 3.83 -0.47
C ARG A 74 9.01 5.26 -0.89
N TYR A 75 7.83 5.72 -0.51
CA TYR A 75 7.41 7.11 -0.73
C TYR A 75 8.38 8.08 -0.05
N VAL A 76 8.66 7.90 1.25
CA VAL A 76 9.59 8.77 2.01
C VAL A 76 10.99 8.76 1.41
N THR A 77 11.48 7.58 1.00
CA THR A 77 12.78 7.46 0.31
C THR A 77 12.80 8.29 -0.97
N THR A 78 11.75 8.20 -1.78
CA THR A 78 11.67 8.93 -3.05
C THR A 78 11.53 10.43 -2.85
N GLU A 79 10.72 10.88 -1.89
CA GLU A 79 10.60 12.30 -1.52
C GLU A 79 11.96 12.86 -1.06
N THR A 80 12.70 12.10 -0.27
CA THR A 80 14.06 12.46 0.14
C THR A 80 14.99 12.60 -1.06
N ILE A 81 14.97 11.65 -1.99
CA ILE A 81 15.77 11.70 -3.23
C ILE A 81 15.40 12.94 -4.05
N LEU A 82 14.12 13.21 -4.24
CA LEU A 82 13.65 14.36 -5.00
C LEU A 82 14.08 15.69 -4.35
N SER A 83 13.96 15.79 -3.05
CA SER A 83 14.39 16.97 -2.29
C SER A 83 15.92 17.17 -2.39
N MET A 84 16.70 16.13 -2.14
CA MET A 84 18.17 16.19 -2.22
C MET A 84 18.68 16.41 -3.65
N SER A 85 17.97 15.95 -4.66
CA SER A 85 18.33 16.16 -6.05
C SER A 85 18.28 17.65 -6.48
N GLN A 86 17.55 18.48 -5.74
CA GLN A 86 17.47 19.93 -5.97
C GLN A 86 18.68 20.70 -5.41
N VAL A 87 19.45 20.07 -4.50
CA VAL A 87 20.65 20.69 -3.94
C VAL A 87 21.71 20.84 -5.02
N THR A 88 22.37 22.01 -5.05
CA THR A 88 23.47 22.26 -5.99
C THR A 88 24.76 21.59 -5.52
N GLY A 89 25.66 21.27 -6.49
CA GLY A 89 26.95 20.68 -6.21
C GLY A 89 26.96 19.15 -6.19
N PRO A 90 28.05 18.54 -5.66
CA PRO A 90 28.31 17.09 -5.78
C PRO A 90 27.22 16.23 -5.14
N VAL A 91 26.70 16.62 -3.97
CA VAL A 91 25.66 15.88 -3.27
C VAL A 91 24.39 15.74 -4.10
N GLY A 92 23.87 16.85 -4.61
CA GLY A 92 22.66 16.80 -5.45
C GLY A 92 22.92 16.05 -6.77
N SER A 93 24.13 16.14 -7.34
CA SER A 93 24.51 15.37 -8.52
C SER A 93 24.43 13.87 -8.28
N GLU A 94 24.88 13.39 -7.13
CA GLU A 94 24.81 11.97 -6.76
C GLU A 94 23.35 11.48 -6.67
N PHE A 95 22.47 12.24 -6.01
CA PHE A 95 21.04 11.90 -5.94
C PHE A 95 20.33 11.92 -7.30
N ARG A 96 20.84 12.64 -8.28
CA ARG A 96 20.31 12.64 -9.65
C ARG A 96 20.86 11.49 -10.51
N SER A 97 22.03 10.95 -10.21
CA SER A 97 22.78 10.07 -11.11
C SER A 97 22.81 8.60 -10.71
N THR A 98 22.59 8.27 -9.43
CA THR A 98 22.61 6.86 -8.99
C THR A 98 21.46 6.07 -9.58
N GLU A 99 21.68 4.81 -9.89
CA GLU A 99 20.67 3.92 -10.47
C GLU A 99 19.49 3.73 -9.51
N GLN A 100 19.77 3.59 -8.21
CA GLN A 100 18.74 3.44 -7.19
C GLN A 100 17.82 4.67 -7.13
N ALA A 101 18.39 5.87 -7.21
CA ALA A 101 17.61 7.11 -7.23
C ALA A 101 16.71 7.18 -8.47
N LYS A 102 17.25 6.84 -9.64
CA LYS A 102 16.47 6.82 -10.89
C LYS A 102 15.32 5.83 -10.84
N LEU A 103 15.56 4.62 -10.34
CA LEU A 103 14.52 3.60 -10.22
C LEU A 103 13.41 4.02 -9.23
N ALA A 104 13.77 4.58 -8.09
CA ALA A 104 12.80 5.07 -7.10
C ALA A 104 11.92 6.19 -7.68
N VAL A 105 12.53 7.16 -8.34
CA VAL A 105 11.81 8.26 -9.00
C VAL A 105 10.93 7.75 -10.14
N GLN A 106 11.39 6.77 -10.92
CA GLN A 106 10.61 6.18 -12.01
C GLN A 106 9.37 5.44 -11.48
N GLU A 107 9.51 4.68 -10.40
CA GLU A 107 8.40 4.00 -9.73
C GLU A 107 7.36 5.00 -9.25
N PHE A 108 7.80 6.05 -8.58
CA PHE A 108 6.92 7.11 -8.09
C PHE A 108 6.19 7.84 -9.25
N ARG A 109 6.88 8.19 -10.31
CA ARG A 109 6.27 8.83 -11.48
C ARG A 109 5.22 7.94 -12.15
N ARG A 110 5.42 6.61 -12.14
CA ARG A 110 4.43 5.66 -12.64
C ARG A 110 3.17 5.67 -11.76
N ALA A 111 3.32 5.69 -10.44
CA ALA A 111 2.19 5.81 -9.53
C ALA A 111 1.45 7.14 -9.67
N GLN A 112 2.18 8.24 -9.88
CA GLN A 112 1.58 9.55 -10.18
C GLN A 112 0.80 9.55 -11.50
N ALA A 113 1.33 8.91 -12.55
CA ALA A 113 0.62 8.80 -13.83
C ALA A 113 -0.68 7.99 -13.69
N GLU A 114 -0.69 6.94 -12.89
CA GLU A 114 -1.90 6.18 -12.58
C GLU A 114 -2.92 7.02 -11.80
N ALA A 115 -2.45 7.82 -10.84
CA ALA A 115 -3.29 8.75 -10.09
C ALA A 115 -3.88 9.84 -10.99
N GLU A 116 -3.10 10.36 -11.94
CA GLU A 116 -3.58 11.32 -12.93
C GLU A 116 -4.76 10.77 -13.73
N VAL A 117 -4.63 9.56 -14.26
CA VAL A 117 -5.69 8.92 -15.06
C VAL A 117 -6.96 8.66 -14.24
N ARG A 118 -6.83 8.38 -12.94
CA ARG A 118 -7.98 8.01 -12.09
C ARG A 118 -8.68 9.20 -11.45
N CYS A 119 -7.95 10.28 -11.20
CA CYS A 119 -8.42 11.38 -10.36
C CYS A 119 -8.67 12.69 -11.12
N PHE A 120 -8.08 12.84 -12.32
CA PHE A 120 -8.17 14.07 -13.12
C PHE A 120 -8.83 13.82 -14.49
#